data_9077444452307732695f9f160c04a83b
#
_entry.id   9077444452307732695f9f160c04a83b
#
_cell.length_a   1.000
_cell.length_b   1.000
_cell.length_c   1.000
_cell.angle_alpha   90.00
_cell.angle_beta   90.00
_cell.angle_gamma   90.00
#
_symmetry.space_group_name_H-M   'P 1'
#
loop_
_entity.id
_entity.type
_entity.pdbx_description
1 polymer ?
#
loop_
_entity_poly.entity_id
_entity_poly.type
_entity_poly.pdbx_seq_one_letter_code
_entity_poly.pdbx_strand_id
1 'polypeptide(L)'
;ASPLGTQESTIISTNNLNVFARSLGFLSLPYIFETVAEGRNVIDTGWDKFNEWSTKEAGVRLLTVIDAGFRDLTTNDAHPVRNLADLRKAKIRVPPNPIMIGAFKSWGVEPMPLAWSETFNALQQKVVDGQENPINVMLAVKFYEVQKYVTNMSYIYQSNFLVASERWFQSLPTDLQAAVVRAGKETTAWERDYIETTTKSDIAR
;
A
#
# COMPACT_ATOMS: atom_id res chain seq x y z
N ALA A 1 -9.06 -8.96 8.10
CA ALA A 1 -9.35 -10.33 8.52
C ALA A 1 -8.29 -10.78 9.51
N SER A 2 -8.69 -11.15 10.69
CA SER A 2 -7.78 -11.64 11.73
C SER A 2 -7.59 -13.16 11.55
N PRO A 3 -6.38 -13.71 11.64
CA PRO A 3 -6.17 -15.16 11.75
C PRO A 3 -6.94 -15.78 12.91
N LEU A 4 -7.26 -14.98 13.93
CA LEU A 4 -8.04 -15.40 15.10
C LEU A 4 -9.57 -15.35 14.88
N GLY A 5 -10.04 -14.95 13.69
CA GLY A 5 -11.46 -14.90 13.36
C GLY A 5 -12.26 -13.80 14.09
N THR A 6 -11.58 -12.80 14.65
CA THR A 6 -12.23 -11.66 15.32
C THR A 6 -12.75 -10.59 14.35
N GLN A 7 -12.42 -10.72 13.07
CA GLN A 7 -12.80 -9.77 12.02
C GLN A 7 -12.94 -10.53 10.69
N GLU A 8 -14.10 -10.40 10.04
CA GLU A 8 -14.40 -11.14 8.80
C GLU A 8 -13.66 -10.56 7.59
N SER A 9 -13.53 -9.24 7.52
CA SER A 9 -12.88 -8.56 6.39
C SER A 9 -12.12 -7.32 6.82
N THR A 10 -11.15 -6.90 5.99
CA THR A 10 -10.40 -5.65 6.18
C THR A 10 -9.80 -5.20 4.85
N ILE A 11 -9.47 -3.91 4.78
CA ILE A 11 -8.61 -3.38 3.72
C ILE A 11 -7.16 -3.43 4.20
N ILE A 12 -6.28 -3.97 3.38
CA ILE A 12 -4.86 -4.09 3.67
C ILE A 12 -4.04 -3.71 2.44
N SER A 13 -2.98 -2.94 2.64
CA SER A 13 -2.05 -2.63 1.54
C SER A 13 -1.23 -3.86 1.15
N THR A 14 -0.85 -3.95 -0.12
CA THR A 14 -0.03 -5.04 -0.66
C THR A 14 1.25 -5.25 0.16
N ASN A 15 1.92 -4.16 0.53
CA ASN A 15 3.16 -4.21 1.31
C ASN A 15 2.97 -4.67 2.77
N ASN A 16 1.76 -4.60 3.32
CA ASN A 16 1.46 -5.19 4.62
C ASN A 16 0.98 -6.65 4.48
N LEU A 17 0.24 -6.96 3.43
CA LEU A 17 -0.23 -8.32 3.18
C LEU A 17 0.93 -9.28 2.89
N ASN A 18 1.92 -8.86 2.12
CA ASN A 18 3.04 -9.72 1.72
C ASN A 18 3.99 -10.10 2.88
N VAL A 19 3.85 -9.49 4.04
CA VAL A 19 4.52 -9.96 5.27
C VAL A 19 4.00 -11.34 5.68
N PHE A 20 2.72 -11.62 5.37
CA PHE A 20 2.03 -12.88 5.66
C PHE A 20 1.96 -13.78 4.42
N ALA A 21 1.65 -13.21 3.26
CA ALA A 21 1.61 -13.89 1.96
C ALA A 21 2.90 -13.57 1.18
N ARG A 22 3.99 -14.26 1.51
CA ARG A 22 5.36 -13.95 1.02
C ARG A 22 5.48 -14.05 -0.49
N SER A 23 4.72 -14.93 -1.13
CA SER A 23 4.68 -15.05 -2.60
C SER A 23 4.23 -13.77 -3.31
N LEU A 24 3.51 -12.87 -2.62
CA LEU A 24 3.15 -11.54 -3.11
C LEU A 24 4.26 -10.49 -2.90
N GLY A 25 5.40 -10.87 -2.32
CA GLY A 25 6.47 -9.94 -1.95
C GLY A 25 7.03 -9.14 -3.13
N PHE A 26 7.06 -9.72 -4.32
CA PHE A 26 7.56 -9.05 -5.52
C PHE A 26 6.79 -7.76 -5.84
N LEU A 27 5.50 -7.65 -5.47
CA LEU A 27 4.70 -6.44 -5.64
C LEU A 27 5.21 -5.23 -4.82
N SER A 28 6.13 -5.46 -3.88
CA SER A 28 6.77 -4.41 -3.07
C SER A 28 8.22 -4.17 -3.47
N LEU A 29 8.70 -4.76 -4.57
CA LEU A 29 10.04 -4.46 -5.07
C LEU A 29 10.06 -3.08 -5.73
N PRO A 30 11.08 -2.26 -5.46
CA PRO A 30 11.23 -0.97 -6.10
C PRO A 30 11.37 -1.08 -7.63
N TYR A 31 10.70 -0.17 -8.35
CA TYR A 31 10.87 0.06 -9.78
C TYR A 31 10.58 -1.15 -10.69
N ILE A 32 9.76 -2.11 -10.24
CA ILE A 32 9.34 -3.23 -11.10
C ILE A 32 8.21 -2.86 -12.06
N PHE A 33 7.51 -1.78 -11.78
CA PHE A 33 6.47 -1.21 -12.65
C PHE A 33 6.83 0.23 -13.00
N GLU A 34 6.68 0.58 -14.27
CA GLU A 34 6.87 1.95 -14.76
C GLU A 34 5.56 2.73 -14.81
N THR A 35 4.44 2.02 -14.97
CA THR A 35 3.12 2.62 -15.11
C THR A 35 2.06 1.93 -14.22
N VAL A 36 1.00 2.67 -13.90
CA VAL A 36 -0.19 2.12 -13.23
C VAL A 36 -0.81 1.00 -14.07
N ALA A 37 -0.82 1.14 -15.40
CA ALA A 37 -1.37 0.14 -16.31
C ALA A 37 -0.63 -1.20 -16.22
N GLU A 38 0.69 -1.19 -16.09
CA GLU A 38 1.48 -2.41 -15.88
C GLU A 38 1.14 -3.07 -14.54
N GLY A 39 1.09 -2.29 -13.46
CA GLY A 39 0.72 -2.81 -12.14
C GLY A 39 -0.68 -3.43 -12.14
N ARG A 40 -1.67 -2.75 -12.74
CA ARG A 40 -3.03 -3.28 -12.93
C ARG A 40 -3.04 -4.57 -13.72
N ASN A 41 -2.35 -4.60 -14.87
CA ASN A 41 -2.29 -5.78 -15.72
C ASN A 41 -1.72 -7.00 -14.99
N VAL A 42 -0.66 -6.83 -14.22
CA VAL A 42 -0.06 -7.92 -13.43
C VAL A 42 -1.03 -8.42 -12.34
N ILE A 43 -1.74 -7.52 -11.66
CA ILE A 43 -2.72 -7.90 -10.65
C ILE A 43 -3.90 -8.63 -11.29
N ASP A 44 -4.42 -8.13 -12.42
CA ASP A 44 -5.59 -8.71 -13.09
C ASP A 44 -5.28 -10.10 -13.67
N THR A 45 -4.14 -10.23 -14.36
CA THR A 45 -3.73 -11.51 -14.95
C THR A 45 -3.28 -12.53 -13.90
N GLY A 46 -2.71 -12.05 -12.79
CA GLY A 46 -2.29 -12.88 -11.67
C GLY A 46 -3.35 -13.17 -10.61
N TRP A 47 -4.57 -12.62 -10.74
CA TRP A 47 -5.59 -12.60 -9.69
C TRP A 47 -5.85 -13.95 -9.03
N ASP A 48 -6.09 -14.98 -9.82
CA ASP A 48 -6.38 -16.32 -9.30
C ASP A 48 -5.18 -16.90 -8.55
N LYS A 49 -3.96 -16.67 -9.06
CA LYS A 49 -2.73 -17.11 -8.42
C LYS A 49 -2.46 -16.36 -7.13
N PHE A 50 -2.73 -15.06 -7.10
CA PHE A 50 -2.58 -14.24 -5.90
C PHE A 50 -3.59 -14.65 -4.82
N ASN A 51 -4.81 -15.00 -5.23
CA ASN A 51 -5.80 -15.57 -4.33
C ASN A 51 -5.35 -16.92 -3.76
N GLU A 52 -4.80 -17.81 -4.59
CA GLU A 52 -4.23 -19.10 -4.13
C GLU A 52 -3.14 -18.87 -3.08
N TRP A 53 -2.21 -17.96 -3.34
CA TRP A 53 -1.12 -17.65 -2.41
C TRP A 53 -1.62 -17.02 -1.11
N SER A 54 -2.50 -16.02 -1.19
CA SER A 54 -3.01 -15.35 0.00
C SER A 54 -3.89 -16.24 0.86
N THR A 55 -4.68 -17.14 0.27
CA THR A 55 -5.45 -18.14 1.04
C THR A 55 -4.54 -19.15 1.72
N LYS A 56 -3.54 -19.65 0.99
CA LYS A 56 -2.62 -20.68 1.50
C LYS A 56 -1.65 -20.15 2.55
N GLU A 57 -1.09 -18.95 2.35
CA GLU A 57 -0.02 -18.41 3.19
C GLU A 57 -0.54 -17.53 4.32
N ALA A 58 -1.63 -16.78 4.09
CA ALA A 58 -2.19 -15.81 5.05
C ALA A 58 -3.61 -16.15 5.54
N GLY A 59 -4.26 -17.19 5.00
CA GLY A 59 -5.63 -17.55 5.37
C GLY A 59 -6.68 -16.52 4.98
N VAL A 60 -6.39 -15.67 3.97
CA VAL A 60 -7.30 -14.63 3.52
C VAL A 60 -7.56 -14.74 2.02
N ARG A 61 -8.79 -14.43 1.63
CA ARG A 61 -9.26 -14.35 0.24
C ARG A 61 -9.26 -12.89 -0.22
N LEU A 62 -8.71 -12.64 -1.40
CA LEU A 62 -8.80 -11.33 -2.04
C LEU A 62 -10.19 -11.18 -2.66
N LEU A 63 -10.88 -10.09 -2.35
CA LEU A 63 -12.23 -9.80 -2.86
C LEU A 63 -12.20 -8.71 -3.92
N THR A 64 -11.42 -7.65 -3.72
CA THR A 64 -11.24 -6.55 -4.66
C THR A 64 -9.84 -5.96 -4.53
N VAL A 65 -9.38 -5.29 -5.56
CA VAL A 65 -8.20 -4.44 -5.53
C VAL A 65 -8.64 -2.98 -5.61
N ILE A 66 -7.93 -2.14 -4.87
CA ILE A 66 -8.12 -0.69 -4.78
C ILE A 66 -6.77 -0.06 -5.13
N ASP A 67 -6.74 0.74 -6.18
CA ASP A 67 -5.53 1.41 -6.61
C ASP A 67 -5.19 2.58 -5.67
N ALA A 68 -3.93 2.72 -5.35
CA ALA A 68 -3.46 3.87 -4.57
C ALA A 68 -2.43 4.71 -5.34
N GLY A 69 -1.86 4.18 -6.42
CA GLY A 69 -0.85 4.84 -7.23
C GLY A 69 0.57 4.59 -6.75
N PHE A 70 1.51 5.36 -7.30
CA PHE A 70 2.91 5.24 -6.91
C PHE A 70 3.21 5.92 -5.59
N ARG A 71 4.16 5.34 -4.87
CA ARG A 71 4.61 5.87 -3.59
C ARG A 71 5.70 6.90 -3.80
N ASP A 72 5.48 8.07 -3.22
CA ASP A 72 6.38 9.21 -3.21
C ASP A 72 6.79 9.55 -1.78
N LEU A 73 7.87 10.31 -1.63
CA LEU A 73 8.41 10.70 -0.34
C LEU A 73 7.84 12.05 0.09
N THR A 74 7.48 12.18 1.38
CA THR A 74 7.34 13.50 2.01
C THR A 74 8.37 13.70 3.09
N THR A 75 8.79 14.96 3.29
CA THR A 75 9.70 15.34 4.37
C THR A 75 9.29 16.67 4.99
N ASN A 76 9.76 16.90 6.22
CA ASN A 76 9.55 18.14 6.98
C ASN A 76 10.37 19.32 6.40
N ASP A 77 10.19 20.49 6.99
CA ASP A 77 10.84 21.75 6.58
C ASP A 77 12.37 21.75 6.72
N ALA A 78 12.91 20.95 7.63
CA ALA A 78 14.37 20.88 7.88
C ALA A 78 15.12 19.95 6.88
N HIS A 79 14.41 19.06 6.20
CA HIS A 79 15.02 18.00 5.37
C HIS A 79 14.43 17.96 3.95
N PRO A 80 14.64 18.99 3.09
CA PRO A 80 14.27 18.90 1.68
C PRO A 80 15.13 17.83 0.98
N VAL A 81 14.50 16.84 0.36
CA VAL A 81 15.19 15.76 -0.36
C VAL A 81 15.08 15.99 -1.85
N ARG A 82 16.22 16.21 -2.52
CA ARG A 82 16.33 16.43 -3.98
C ARG A 82 17.16 15.36 -4.67
N ASN A 83 17.92 14.60 -3.91
CA ASN A 83 18.80 13.56 -4.40
C ASN A 83 19.07 12.53 -3.28
N LEU A 84 19.78 11.47 -3.62
CA LEU A 84 20.10 10.39 -2.70
C LEU A 84 20.98 10.84 -1.50
N ALA A 85 21.84 11.84 -1.69
CA ALA A 85 22.69 12.34 -0.61
C ALA A 85 21.86 13.10 0.44
N ASP A 86 20.80 13.77 0.03
CA ASP A 86 19.84 14.41 0.95
C ASP A 86 19.03 13.34 1.69
N LEU A 87 18.52 12.33 0.97
CA LEU A 87 17.74 11.24 1.55
C LEU A 87 18.50 10.51 2.67
N ARG A 88 19.80 10.33 2.51
CA ARG A 88 20.67 9.68 3.50
C ARG A 88 20.80 10.45 4.82
N LYS A 89 20.43 11.72 4.86
CA LYS A 89 20.48 12.56 6.06
C LYS A 89 19.17 12.59 6.82
N ALA A 90 18.07 12.13 6.20
CA ALA A 90 16.73 12.18 6.77
C ALA A 90 16.37 10.82 7.40
N LYS A 91 15.67 10.88 8.53
CA LYS A 91 15.08 9.71 9.18
C LYS A 91 13.74 9.43 8.52
N ILE A 92 13.65 8.37 7.73
CA ILE A 92 12.44 8.05 6.97
C ILE A 92 11.70 6.90 7.64
N ARG A 93 10.44 7.14 7.95
CA ARG A 93 9.52 6.07 8.35
C ARG A 93 9.19 5.21 7.14
N VAL A 94 9.28 3.90 7.32
CA VAL A 94 8.76 2.91 6.38
C VAL A 94 7.79 1.96 7.09
N PRO A 95 6.87 1.29 6.38
CA PRO A 95 6.14 0.17 6.95
C PRO A 95 7.09 -0.91 7.49
N PRO A 96 6.69 -1.73 8.49
CA PRO A 96 7.48 -2.86 8.96
C PRO A 96 7.48 -4.01 7.93
N ASN A 97 7.99 -3.74 6.74
CA ASN A 97 8.10 -4.63 5.59
C ASN A 97 9.58 -4.88 5.27
N PRO A 98 10.07 -6.14 5.31
CA PRO A 98 11.48 -6.45 5.09
C PRO A 98 12.03 -5.99 3.73
N ILE A 99 11.21 -6.04 2.67
CA ILE A 99 11.61 -5.63 1.31
C ILE A 99 11.84 -4.12 1.26
N MET A 100 10.89 -3.35 1.79
CA MET A 100 10.99 -1.89 1.83
C MET A 100 12.13 -1.42 2.74
N ILE A 101 12.30 -2.05 3.91
CA ILE A 101 13.44 -1.81 4.80
C ILE A 101 14.75 -2.09 4.06
N GLY A 102 14.83 -3.24 3.36
CA GLY A 102 16.00 -3.62 2.57
C GLY A 102 16.30 -2.64 1.45
N ALA A 103 15.28 -2.14 0.75
CA ALA A 103 15.43 -1.14 -0.31
C ALA A 103 16.07 0.16 0.24
N PHE A 104 15.52 0.74 1.31
CA PHE A 104 16.09 1.95 1.90
C PHE A 104 17.52 1.73 2.40
N LYS A 105 17.79 0.61 3.04
CA LYS A 105 19.17 0.24 3.46
C LYS A 105 20.12 0.12 2.28
N SER A 106 19.70 -0.45 1.16
CA SER A 106 20.51 -0.54 -0.05
C SER A 106 20.87 0.82 -0.64
N TRP A 107 20.05 1.84 -0.41
CA TRP A 107 20.30 3.23 -0.79
C TRP A 107 21.19 3.97 0.23
N GLY A 108 21.57 3.32 1.31
CA GLY A 108 22.38 3.90 2.40
C GLY A 108 21.56 4.76 3.36
N VAL A 109 20.26 4.54 3.44
CA VAL A 109 19.34 5.16 4.39
C VAL A 109 19.05 4.16 5.50
N GLU A 110 19.10 4.60 6.77
CA GLU A 110 18.62 3.77 7.88
C GLU A 110 17.15 4.09 8.14
N PRO A 111 16.20 3.24 7.68
CA PRO A 111 14.79 3.52 7.83
C PRO A 111 14.32 3.24 9.25
N MET A 112 13.25 3.92 9.68
CA MET A 112 12.56 3.65 10.93
C MET A 112 11.24 2.93 10.66
N PRO A 113 11.16 1.61 10.89
CA PRO A 113 9.91 0.86 10.74
C PRO A 113 8.92 1.24 11.84
N LEU A 114 7.78 1.80 11.47
CA LEU A 114 6.69 2.14 12.41
C LEU A 114 5.35 1.68 11.83
N ALA A 115 4.44 1.24 12.73
CA ALA A 115 3.07 0.91 12.35
C ALA A 115 2.36 2.12 11.74
N TRP A 116 1.35 1.86 10.88
CA TRP A 116 0.60 2.94 10.25
C TRP A 116 -0.03 3.90 11.24
N SER A 117 -0.64 3.38 12.31
CA SER A 117 -1.28 4.15 13.37
C SER A 117 -0.34 5.10 14.13
N GLU A 118 0.96 4.87 14.09
CA GLU A 118 1.98 5.67 14.77
C GLU A 118 2.56 6.76 13.87
N THR A 119 2.34 6.66 12.54
CA THR A 119 3.06 7.45 11.55
C THR A 119 2.79 8.95 11.70
N PHE A 120 1.52 9.38 11.81
CA PHE A 120 1.19 10.80 11.92
C PHE A 120 1.83 11.44 13.15
N ASN A 121 1.71 10.80 14.31
CA ASN A 121 2.28 11.29 15.55
C ASN A 121 3.82 11.35 15.49
N ALA A 122 4.47 10.35 14.88
CA ALA A 122 5.92 10.34 14.72
C ALA A 122 6.41 11.49 13.82
N LEU A 123 5.68 11.82 12.75
CA LEU A 123 5.94 12.99 11.90
C LEU A 123 5.72 14.29 12.67
N GLN A 124 4.60 14.42 13.37
CA GLN A 124 4.25 15.62 14.14
C GLN A 124 5.26 15.91 15.24
N GLN A 125 5.71 14.88 15.93
CA GLN A 125 6.71 14.98 17.01
C GLN A 125 8.14 15.03 16.49
N LYS A 126 8.35 15.00 15.17
CA LYS A 126 9.67 15.00 14.51
C LYS A 126 10.57 13.83 14.97
N VAL A 127 9.98 12.70 15.37
CA VAL A 127 10.68 11.44 15.63
C VAL A 127 11.28 10.91 14.33
N VAL A 128 10.54 11.11 13.22
CA VAL A 128 11.00 10.90 11.85
C VAL A 128 10.85 12.19 11.05
N ASP A 129 11.71 12.36 10.04
CA ASP A 129 11.72 13.56 9.19
C ASP A 129 10.76 13.42 8.01
N GLY A 130 10.46 12.20 7.62
CA GLY A 130 9.60 11.92 6.47
C GLY A 130 9.02 10.53 6.47
N GLN A 131 8.18 10.31 5.48
CA GLN A 131 7.54 9.04 5.18
C GLN A 131 7.30 8.92 3.66
N GLU A 132 6.87 7.76 3.17
CA GLU A 132 6.54 7.54 1.78
C GLU A 132 5.19 6.85 1.66
N ASN A 133 4.36 7.34 0.77
CA ASN A 133 3.01 6.83 0.44
C ASN A 133 2.55 7.44 -0.89
N PRO A 134 1.48 6.92 -1.50
CA PRO A 134 0.82 7.62 -2.60
C PRO A 134 0.20 8.95 -2.17
N ILE A 135 0.13 9.90 -3.10
CA ILE A 135 -0.32 11.27 -2.82
C ILE A 135 -1.75 11.33 -2.27
N ASN A 136 -2.67 10.54 -2.83
CA ASN A 136 -4.04 10.47 -2.34
C ASN A 136 -4.13 10.01 -0.88
N VAL A 137 -3.27 9.08 -0.47
CA VAL A 137 -3.17 8.63 0.94
C VAL A 137 -2.65 9.76 1.81
N MET A 138 -1.62 10.49 1.37
CA MET A 138 -1.04 11.61 2.11
C MET A 138 -2.08 12.72 2.34
N LEU A 139 -2.90 13.01 1.33
CA LEU A 139 -3.97 13.99 1.41
C LEU A 139 -5.09 13.54 2.35
N ALA A 140 -5.53 12.28 2.24
CA ALA A 140 -6.62 11.73 3.05
C ALA A 140 -6.31 11.78 4.56
N VAL A 141 -5.04 11.56 4.94
CA VAL A 141 -4.59 11.59 6.35
C VAL A 141 -3.92 12.92 6.72
N LYS A 142 -4.00 13.92 5.84
CA LYS A 142 -3.53 15.29 6.08
C LYS A 142 -2.04 15.41 6.45
N PHE A 143 -1.19 14.59 5.83
CA PHE A 143 0.25 14.68 6.09
C PHE A 143 0.84 16.06 5.75
N TYR A 144 0.18 16.84 4.87
CA TYR A 144 0.56 18.20 4.56
C TYR A 144 0.53 19.16 5.78
N GLU A 145 -0.15 18.80 6.87
CA GLU A 145 -0.11 19.58 8.12
C GLU A 145 1.24 19.45 8.85
N VAL A 146 1.97 18.37 8.63
CA VAL A 146 3.22 18.04 9.32
C VAL A 146 4.40 17.78 8.39
N GLN A 147 4.20 17.86 7.07
CA GLN A 147 5.21 17.66 6.02
C GLN A 147 5.20 18.86 5.07
N LYS A 148 6.37 19.25 4.58
CA LYS A 148 6.55 20.46 3.77
C LYS A 148 6.87 20.16 2.31
N TYR A 149 7.61 19.10 2.05
CA TYR A 149 8.11 18.77 0.73
C TYR A 149 7.59 17.42 0.26
N VAL A 150 7.31 17.33 -1.04
CA VAL A 150 7.06 16.08 -1.74
C VAL A 150 8.21 15.86 -2.72
N THR A 151 8.79 14.67 -2.69
CA THR A 151 9.79 14.23 -3.66
C THR A 151 9.21 13.07 -4.45
N ASN A 152 9.04 13.28 -5.75
CA ASN A 152 8.55 12.26 -6.65
C ASN A 152 9.63 11.17 -6.80
N MET A 153 9.38 10.01 -6.19
CA MET A 153 10.21 8.81 -6.29
C MET A 153 9.57 7.77 -7.20
N SER A 154 8.25 7.69 -7.21
CA SER A 154 7.44 6.71 -7.96
C SER A 154 8.01 5.28 -7.88
N TYR A 155 8.48 4.87 -6.69
CA TYR A 155 9.37 3.72 -6.56
C TYR A 155 8.65 2.38 -6.38
N ILE A 156 7.41 2.39 -5.89
CA ILE A 156 6.54 1.21 -5.76
C ILE A 156 5.13 1.60 -6.18
N TYR A 157 4.54 0.85 -7.10
CA TYR A 157 3.10 0.91 -7.33
C TYR A 157 2.36 0.24 -6.18
N GLN A 158 1.55 1.00 -5.46
CA GLN A 158 0.75 0.49 -4.35
C GLN A 158 -0.67 0.22 -4.79
N SER A 159 -1.14 -0.96 -4.47
CA SER A 159 -2.55 -1.31 -4.38
C SER A 159 -2.92 -1.73 -2.96
N ASN A 160 -4.20 -1.65 -2.64
CA ASN A 160 -4.77 -2.20 -1.43
C ASN A 160 -5.73 -3.32 -1.83
N PHE A 161 -5.88 -4.32 -0.99
CA PHE A 161 -6.87 -5.38 -1.18
C PHE A 161 -7.93 -5.32 -0.09
N LEU A 162 -9.19 -5.38 -0.47
CA LEU A 162 -10.22 -5.84 0.45
C LEU A 162 -10.05 -7.35 0.55
N VAL A 163 -9.76 -7.81 1.75
CA VAL A 163 -9.58 -9.24 2.02
C VAL A 163 -10.63 -9.74 3.01
N ALA A 164 -11.04 -10.98 2.86
CA ALA A 164 -11.87 -11.68 3.81
C ALA A 164 -11.12 -12.85 4.43
N SER A 165 -11.47 -13.20 5.67
CA SER A 165 -11.05 -14.49 6.24
C SER A 165 -11.53 -15.62 5.32
N GLU A 166 -10.62 -16.47 4.86
CA GLU A 166 -10.98 -17.62 4.03
C GLU A 166 -11.95 -18.54 4.76
N ARG A 167 -11.75 -18.76 6.05
CA ARG A 167 -12.65 -19.56 6.89
C ARG A 167 -14.08 -18.97 6.92
N TRP A 168 -14.19 -17.65 7.09
CA TRP A 168 -15.50 -16.99 7.05
C TRP A 168 -16.13 -17.09 5.66
N PHE A 169 -15.39 -16.80 4.60
CA PHE A 169 -15.88 -16.89 3.24
C PHE A 169 -16.42 -18.27 2.89
N GLN A 170 -15.70 -19.32 3.28
CA GLN A 170 -16.13 -20.71 3.07
C GLN A 170 -17.35 -21.12 3.92
N SER A 171 -17.66 -20.39 4.99
CA SER A 171 -18.88 -20.62 5.78
C SER A 171 -20.13 -20.02 5.16
N LEU A 172 -19.99 -19.16 4.15
CA LEU A 172 -21.14 -18.56 3.44
C LEU A 172 -21.80 -19.58 2.51
N PRO A 173 -23.13 -19.52 2.34
CA PRO A 173 -23.82 -20.22 1.25
C PRO A 173 -23.22 -19.87 -0.13
N THR A 174 -23.26 -20.80 -1.07
CA THR A 174 -22.61 -20.66 -2.38
C THR A 174 -23.10 -19.43 -3.18
N ASP A 175 -24.37 -19.11 -3.07
CA ASP A 175 -24.98 -17.94 -3.70
C ASP A 175 -24.43 -16.64 -3.12
N LEU A 176 -24.21 -16.57 -1.80
CA LEU A 176 -23.56 -15.44 -1.13
C LEU A 176 -22.06 -15.33 -1.45
N GLN A 177 -21.35 -16.46 -1.54
CA GLN A 177 -19.96 -16.44 -2.03
C GLN A 177 -19.89 -15.82 -3.43
N ALA A 178 -20.75 -16.25 -4.35
CA ALA A 178 -20.83 -15.70 -5.70
C ALA A 178 -21.19 -14.20 -5.71
N ALA A 179 -22.11 -13.78 -4.85
CA ALA A 179 -22.50 -12.38 -4.72
C ALA A 179 -21.35 -11.50 -4.22
N VAL A 180 -20.62 -11.95 -3.20
CA VAL A 180 -19.44 -11.22 -2.65
C VAL A 180 -18.34 -11.07 -3.71
N VAL A 181 -18.02 -12.15 -4.44
CA VAL A 181 -17.01 -12.11 -5.52
C VAL A 181 -17.43 -11.16 -6.63
N ARG A 182 -18.71 -11.18 -7.04
CA ARG A 182 -19.22 -10.27 -8.06
C ARG A 182 -19.15 -8.82 -7.60
N ALA A 183 -19.61 -8.51 -6.40
CA ALA A 183 -19.52 -7.18 -5.81
C ALA A 183 -18.07 -6.68 -5.74
N GLY A 184 -17.12 -7.55 -5.41
CA GLY A 184 -15.69 -7.22 -5.42
C GLY A 184 -15.20 -6.80 -6.81
N LYS A 185 -15.55 -7.52 -7.86
CA LYS A 185 -15.18 -7.19 -9.25
C LYS A 185 -15.79 -5.85 -9.71
N GLU A 186 -17.07 -5.64 -9.40
CA GLU A 186 -17.78 -4.38 -9.72
C GLU A 186 -17.14 -3.20 -8.99
N THR A 187 -16.77 -3.38 -7.73
CA THR A 187 -16.07 -2.37 -6.92
C THR A 187 -14.71 -2.01 -7.52
N THR A 188 -13.92 -2.99 -7.97
CA THR A 188 -12.63 -2.74 -8.63
C THR A 188 -12.80 -1.87 -9.88
N ALA A 189 -13.79 -2.17 -10.72
CA ALA A 189 -14.04 -1.41 -11.95
C ALA A 189 -14.43 0.04 -11.62
N TRP A 190 -15.37 0.24 -10.70
CA TRP A 190 -15.82 1.56 -10.27
C TRP A 190 -14.68 2.38 -9.63
N GLU A 191 -13.89 1.77 -8.78
CA GLU A 191 -12.81 2.43 -8.06
C GLU A 191 -11.73 2.95 -9.01
N ARG A 192 -11.37 2.18 -10.03
CA ARG A 192 -10.38 2.59 -11.03
C ARG A 192 -10.81 3.86 -11.78
N ASP A 193 -12.07 3.92 -12.19
CA ASP A 193 -12.62 5.12 -12.83
C ASP A 193 -12.63 6.31 -11.86
N TYR A 194 -12.99 6.07 -10.61
CA TYR A 194 -13.00 7.09 -9.57
C TYR A 194 -11.60 7.65 -9.29
N ILE A 195 -10.60 6.79 -9.09
CA ILE A 195 -9.22 7.21 -8.82
C ILE A 195 -8.62 7.97 -10.00
N GLU A 196 -8.86 7.55 -11.25
CA GLU A 196 -8.36 8.28 -12.42
C GLU A 196 -8.91 9.71 -12.49
N THR A 197 -10.16 9.88 -12.08
CA THR A 197 -10.82 11.19 -12.11
C THR A 197 -10.35 12.07 -10.94
N THR A 198 -10.22 11.52 -9.74
CA THR A 198 -9.92 12.28 -8.52
C THR A 198 -8.44 12.61 -8.36
N THR A 199 -7.51 11.70 -8.73
CA THR A 199 -6.08 11.92 -8.57
C THR A 199 -5.59 13.16 -9.32
N LYS A 200 -6.13 13.45 -10.51
CA LYS A 200 -5.79 14.66 -11.26
C LYS A 200 -6.19 15.94 -10.53
N SER A 201 -7.33 15.94 -9.86
CA SER A 201 -7.81 17.09 -9.07
C SER A 201 -7.04 17.24 -7.76
N ASP A 202 -6.61 16.15 -7.17
CA ASP A 202 -5.87 16.13 -5.90
C ASP A 202 -4.43 16.64 -6.06
N ILE A 203 -3.78 16.33 -7.17
CA ILE A 203 -2.44 16.85 -7.50
C ILE A 203 -2.46 18.37 -7.76
N ALA A 204 -3.60 18.90 -8.22
CA ALA A 204 -3.76 20.32 -8.53
C ALA A 204 -4.06 21.19 -7.30
N ARG A 205 -4.29 20.62 -6.15
CA ARG A 205 -4.52 21.30 -4.85
C ARG A 205 -3.24 21.48 -4.07
#